data_f9a9a6920c9e6c51ad36214e92a9d6af
#
_entry.id   f9a9a6920c9e6c51ad36214e92a9d6af
#
_cell.length_a   1.000
_cell.length_b   1.000
_cell.length_c   1.000
_cell.angle_alpha   90.00
_cell.angle_beta   90.00
_cell.angle_gamma   90.00
#
_symmetry.space_group_name_H-M   'P 1'
#
loop_
_entity.id
_entity.type
_entity.pdbx_description
1 polymer ?
#
loop_
_entity_poly.entity_id
_entity_poly.type
_entity_poly.pdbx_seq_one_letter_code
_entity_poly.pdbx_strand_id
1 'polypeptide(L)'
;VKAFGMEEYEKERINKASEELYSNHMRSIIIDSYSTPVIQVIGASAGATIVVYGGYLIIHGVITPGDFTSFILSFFMLNDPVAKMNGFNLKLQEGLAAIKRIFEIMDTEPDIVSKTDAKPFKSFETSIELKVRAFHYPEQPESTLEDIQLKVKKGEAVALVGSSGAGKTTLANLIPRFFDVTRGEVLIDGINVKDYDLQAMRSQIAIVTQDT
;
A
#
# COMPACT_ATOMS: atom_id res chain seq x y z
N VAL A 1 21.82 -6.58 16.60
CA VAL A 1 22.50 -7.87 16.42
C VAL A 1 23.74 -7.93 17.30
N LYS A 2 24.81 -7.14 17.09
CA LYS A 2 26.05 -7.17 17.87
C LYS A 2 25.85 -6.97 19.38
N ALA A 3 24.94 -6.08 19.78
CA ALA A 3 24.68 -5.79 21.19
C ALA A 3 24.10 -7.00 21.97
N PHE A 4 23.53 -7.98 21.28
CA PHE A 4 22.94 -9.17 21.87
C PHE A 4 23.63 -10.48 21.47
N GLY A 5 24.76 -10.42 20.72
CA GLY A 5 25.51 -11.59 20.29
C GLY A 5 24.73 -12.55 19.39
N MET A 6 23.78 -12.01 18.58
CA MET A 6 22.86 -12.80 17.76
C MET A 6 23.32 -12.95 16.29
N GLU A 7 24.61 -12.80 16.02
CA GLU A 7 25.14 -12.84 14.67
C GLU A 7 24.89 -14.18 13.96
N GLU A 8 25.10 -15.30 14.67
CA GLU A 8 24.89 -16.63 14.08
C GLU A 8 23.39 -16.90 13.82
N TYR A 9 22.50 -16.44 14.68
CA TYR A 9 21.05 -16.54 14.48
C TYR A 9 20.59 -15.78 13.23
N GLU A 10 21.02 -14.51 13.09
CA GLU A 10 20.67 -13.70 11.93
C GLU A 10 21.30 -14.23 10.63
N LYS A 11 22.51 -14.78 10.69
CA LYS A 11 23.16 -15.41 9.56
C LYS A 11 22.40 -16.66 9.09
N GLU A 12 21.96 -17.51 10.02
CA GLU A 12 21.14 -18.68 9.69
C GLU A 12 19.78 -18.27 9.08
N ARG A 13 19.15 -17.24 9.62
CA ARG A 13 17.90 -16.68 9.12
C ARG A 13 18.04 -16.10 7.70
N ILE A 14 19.12 -15.35 7.45
CA ILE A 14 19.43 -14.81 6.12
C ILE A 14 19.72 -15.94 5.14
N ASN A 15 20.48 -16.95 5.54
CA ASN A 15 20.79 -18.10 4.69
C ASN A 15 19.51 -18.86 4.28
N LYS A 16 18.59 -19.12 5.22
CA LYS A 16 17.31 -19.76 4.90
C LYS A 16 16.48 -18.93 3.90
N ALA A 17 16.35 -17.62 4.14
CA ALA A 17 15.62 -16.74 3.23
C ALA A 17 16.30 -16.68 1.84
N SER A 18 17.62 -16.70 1.78
CA SER A 18 18.38 -16.72 0.53
C SER A 18 18.22 -18.04 -0.23
N GLU A 19 18.20 -19.18 0.47
CA GLU A 19 17.98 -20.49 -0.15
C GLU A 19 16.55 -20.62 -0.70
N GLU A 20 15.53 -20.11 -0.01
CA GLU A 20 14.17 -20.08 -0.53
C GLU A 20 14.04 -19.20 -1.78
N LEU A 21 14.63 -18.02 -1.77
CA LEU A 21 14.69 -17.15 -2.95
C LEU A 21 15.44 -17.82 -4.11
N TYR A 22 16.59 -18.43 -3.83
CA TYR A 22 17.39 -19.14 -4.83
C TYR A 22 16.60 -20.31 -5.44
N SER A 23 15.96 -21.14 -4.62
CA SER A 23 15.20 -22.29 -5.10
C SER A 23 14.01 -21.87 -5.97
N ASN A 24 13.28 -20.83 -5.58
CA ASN A 24 12.17 -20.29 -6.35
C ASN A 24 12.64 -19.66 -7.67
N HIS A 25 13.74 -18.93 -7.64
CA HIS A 25 14.33 -18.33 -8.84
C HIS A 25 14.88 -19.37 -9.80
N MET A 26 15.58 -20.39 -9.26
CA MET A 26 16.10 -21.49 -10.05
C MET A 26 14.99 -22.30 -10.72
N ARG A 27 13.89 -22.54 -10.01
CA ARG A 27 12.73 -23.23 -10.59
C ARG A 27 12.12 -22.47 -11.76
N SER A 28 12.01 -21.15 -11.64
CA SER A 28 11.56 -20.29 -12.75
C SER A 28 12.52 -20.35 -13.95
N ILE A 29 13.81 -20.21 -13.70
CA ILE A 29 14.84 -20.28 -14.76
C ILE A 29 14.81 -21.64 -15.47
N ILE A 30 14.68 -22.74 -14.74
CA ILE A 30 14.61 -24.09 -15.32
C ILE A 30 13.38 -24.21 -16.24
N ILE A 31 12.20 -23.75 -15.77
CA ILE A 31 10.98 -23.78 -16.58
C ILE A 31 11.16 -22.98 -17.88
N ASP A 32 11.69 -21.76 -17.78
CA ASP A 32 11.94 -20.91 -18.95
C ASP A 32 12.98 -21.50 -19.89
N SER A 33 14.04 -22.12 -19.34
CA SER A 33 15.11 -22.75 -20.12
C SER A 33 14.62 -23.96 -20.93
N TYR A 34 13.67 -24.72 -20.41
CA TYR A 34 13.07 -25.84 -21.16
C TYR A 34 11.93 -25.41 -22.08
N SER A 35 11.19 -24.40 -21.73
CA SER A 35 10.07 -23.92 -22.53
C SER A 35 10.53 -23.39 -23.90
N THR A 36 11.60 -22.63 -23.91
CA THR A 36 12.11 -22.01 -25.14
C THR A 36 12.53 -23.03 -26.22
N PRO A 37 13.37 -24.05 -25.94
CA PRO A 37 13.71 -25.06 -26.92
C PRO A 37 12.52 -25.88 -27.41
N VAL A 38 11.58 -26.21 -26.52
CA VAL A 38 10.37 -26.96 -26.90
C VAL A 38 9.53 -26.17 -27.90
N ILE A 39 9.31 -24.87 -27.63
CA ILE A 39 8.58 -23.99 -28.55
C ILE A 39 9.33 -23.87 -29.88
N GLN A 40 10.66 -23.77 -29.87
CA GLN A 40 11.46 -23.71 -31.10
C GLN A 40 11.35 -24.97 -31.94
N VAL A 41 11.39 -26.15 -31.32
CA VAL A 41 11.23 -27.44 -32.03
C VAL A 41 9.83 -27.55 -32.65
N ILE A 42 8.79 -27.17 -31.91
CA ILE A 42 7.40 -27.15 -32.43
C ILE A 42 7.30 -26.14 -33.58
N GLY A 43 7.84 -24.95 -33.45
CA GLY A 43 7.86 -23.93 -34.48
C GLY A 43 8.60 -24.38 -35.76
N ALA A 44 9.79 -24.98 -35.58
CA ALA A 44 10.57 -25.50 -36.70
C ALA A 44 9.87 -26.66 -37.42
N SER A 45 9.24 -27.57 -36.69
CA SER A 45 8.48 -28.68 -37.31
C SER A 45 7.24 -28.18 -38.05
N ALA A 46 6.52 -27.21 -37.50
CA ALA A 46 5.40 -26.55 -38.19
C ALA A 46 5.89 -25.83 -39.46
N GLY A 47 6.98 -25.08 -39.36
CA GLY A 47 7.61 -24.41 -40.53
C GLY A 47 8.03 -25.38 -41.62
N ALA A 48 8.69 -26.49 -41.26
CA ALA A 48 9.04 -27.54 -42.21
C ALA A 48 7.80 -28.14 -42.91
N THR A 49 6.73 -28.39 -42.17
CA THR A 49 5.45 -28.89 -42.72
C THR A 49 4.86 -27.89 -43.71
N ILE A 50 4.87 -26.60 -43.37
CA ILE A 50 4.36 -25.54 -44.27
C ILE A 50 5.18 -25.49 -45.57
N VAL A 51 6.51 -25.59 -45.48
CA VAL A 51 7.38 -25.55 -46.68
C VAL A 51 7.12 -26.78 -47.58
N VAL A 52 7.08 -27.98 -47.00
CA VAL A 52 6.83 -29.22 -47.78
C VAL A 52 5.44 -29.20 -48.41
N TYR A 53 4.41 -28.85 -47.63
CA TYR A 53 3.03 -28.81 -48.15
C TYR A 53 2.84 -27.69 -49.16
N GLY A 54 3.39 -26.50 -48.91
CA GLY A 54 3.32 -25.38 -49.87
C GLY A 54 4.07 -25.67 -51.16
N GLY A 55 5.21 -26.32 -51.09
CA GLY A 55 5.95 -26.81 -52.28
C GLY A 55 5.12 -27.82 -53.07
N TYR A 56 4.43 -28.73 -52.39
CA TYR A 56 3.49 -29.66 -53.03
C TYR A 56 2.38 -28.91 -53.78
N LEU A 57 1.76 -27.91 -53.18
CA LEU A 57 0.69 -27.12 -53.82
C LEU A 57 1.17 -26.31 -55.03
N ILE A 58 2.41 -25.79 -54.99
CA ILE A 58 3.03 -25.08 -56.13
C ILE A 58 3.24 -26.04 -57.31
N ILE A 59 3.78 -27.25 -57.07
CA ILE A 59 4.03 -28.25 -58.10
C ILE A 59 2.72 -28.67 -58.80
N HIS A 60 1.60 -28.75 -58.06
CA HIS A 60 0.30 -29.08 -58.59
C HIS A 60 -0.48 -27.89 -59.18
N GLY A 61 0.14 -26.69 -59.20
CA GLY A 61 -0.46 -25.50 -59.81
C GLY A 61 -1.64 -24.89 -59.05
N VAL A 62 -1.77 -25.23 -57.74
CA VAL A 62 -2.88 -24.77 -56.89
C VAL A 62 -2.62 -23.34 -56.39
N ILE A 63 -1.36 -23.01 -56.13
CA ILE A 63 -0.92 -21.67 -55.72
C ILE A 63 0.31 -21.23 -56.52
N THR A 64 0.50 -19.93 -56.66
CA THR A 64 1.72 -19.40 -57.30
C THR A 64 2.87 -19.33 -56.31
N PRO A 65 4.16 -19.35 -56.76
CA PRO A 65 5.32 -19.13 -55.91
C PRO A 65 5.26 -17.77 -55.20
N GLY A 66 4.65 -16.76 -55.82
CA GLY A 66 4.47 -15.43 -55.22
C GLY A 66 3.50 -15.45 -54.04
N ASP A 67 2.38 -16.16 -54.16
CA ASP A 67 1.39 -16.30 -53.07
C ASP A 67 2.02 -17.03 -51.89
N PHE A 68 2.78 -18.09 -52.14
CA PHE A 68 3.49 -18.83 -51.09
C PHE A 68 4.51 -17.99 -50.36
N THR A 69 5.31 -17.21 -51.11
CA THR A 69 6.32 -16.33 -50.51
C THR A 69 5.64 -15.24 -49.64
N SER A 70 4.55 -14.65 -50.16
CA SER A 70 3.77 -13.66 -49.41
C SER A 70 3.17 -14.23 -48.12
N PHE A 71 2.66 -15.48 -48.20
CA PHE A 71 2.16 -16.18 -47.02
C PHE A 71 3.27 -16.37 -45.94
N ILE A 72 4.43 -16.89 -46.37
CA ILE A 72 5.58 -17.12 -45.47
C ILE A 72 6.02 -15.80 -44.79
N LEU A 73 6.17 -14.72 -45.57
CA LEU A 73 6.55 -13.44 -45.01
C LEU A 73 5.51 -12.93 -44.01
N SER A 74 4.21 -13.04 -44.33
CA SER A 74 3.13 -12.64 -43.42
C SER A 74 3.14 -13.48 -42.14
N PHE A 75 3.39 -14.78 -42.24
CA PHE A 75 3.49 -15.68 -41.10
C PHE A 75 4.66 -15.30 -40.15
N PHE A 76 5.81 -15.00 -40.69
CA PHE A 76 6.94 -14.53 -39.87
C PHE A 76 6.66 -13.17 -39.24
N MET A 77 5.99 -12.27 -39.92
CA MET A 77 5.61 -10.97 -39.37
C MET A 77 4.63 -11.06 -38.21
N LEU A 78 3.86 -12.15 -38.09
CA LEU A 78 2.94 -12.36 -36.97
C LEU A 78 3.64 -12.78 -35.67
N ASN A 79 4.86 -13.30 -35.75
CA ASN A 79 5.60 -13.76 -34.56
C ASN A 79 5.87 -12.63 -33.57
N ASP A 80 6.30 -11.47 -34.04
CA ASP A 80 6.62 -10.31 -33.23
C ASP A 80 5.42 -9.76 -32.44
N PRO A 81 4.24 -9.53 -33.06
CA PRO A 81 3.05 -9.11 -32.31
C PRO A 81 2.60 -10.11 -31.24
N VAL A 82 2.65 -11.41 -31.54
CA VAL A 82 2.26 -12.47 -30.58
C VAL A 82 3.20 -12.50 -29.38
N ALA A 83 4.51 -12.41 -29.60
CA ALA A 83 5.49 -12.33 -28.53
C ALA A 83 5.30 -11.07 -27.65
N LYS A 84 4.98 -9.93 -28.26
CA LYS A 84 4.69 -8.69 -27.55
C LYS A 84 3.40 -8.75 -26.73
N MET A 85 2.39 -9.50 -27.18
CA MET A 85 1.14 -9.68 -26.41
C MET A 85 1.38 -10.40 -25.08
N ASN A 86 2.26 -11.39 -25.04
CA ASN A 86 2.62 -12.06 -23.77
C ASN A 86 3.28 -11.10 -22.78
N GLY A 87 4.20 -10.26 -23.24
CA GLY A 87 4.83 -9.23 -22.41
C GLY A 87 3.86 -8.14 -21.95
N PHE A 88 2.86 -7.80 -22.80
CA PHE A 88 1.84 -6.83 -22.43
C PHE A 88 0.96 -7.33 -21.27
N ASN A 89 0.54 -8.60 -21.31
CA ASN A 89 -0.28 -9.17 -20.24
C ASN A 89 0.44 -9.13 -18.87
N LEU A 90 1.74 -9.44 -18.84
CA LEU A 90 2.55 -9.33 -17.62
C LEU A 90 2.60 -7.88 -17.10
N LYS A 91 2.91 -6.93 -17.98
CA LYS A 91 2.93 -5.49 -17.61
C LYS A 91 1.57 -4.98 -17.16
N LEU A 92 0.50 -5.48 -17.75
CA LEU A 92 -0.86 -5.13 -17.35
C LEU A 92 -1.15 -5.62 -15.93
N GLN A 93 -0.77 -6.85 -15.57
CA GLN A 93 -0.95 -7.39 -14.23
C GLN A 93 -0.12 -6.63 -13.18
N GLU A 94 1.12 -6.28 -13.50
CA GLU A 94 1.97 -5.43 -12.64
C GLU A 94 1.32 -4.05 -12.43
N GLY A 95 0.82 -3.43 -13.50
CA GLY A 95 0.12 -2.15 -13.44
C GLY A 95 -1.15 -2.21 -12.62
N LEU A 96 -1.96 -3.25 -12.78
CA LEU A 96 -3.19 -3.44 -11.99
C LEU A 96 -2.89 -3.63 -10.51
N ALA A 97 -1.82 -4.35 -10.15
CA ALA A 97 -1.41 -4.52 -8.76
C ALA A 97 -0.96 -3.19 -8.12
N ALA A 98 -0.25 -2.35 -8.88
CA ALA A 98 0.13 -1.01 -8.44
C ALA A 98 -1.07 -0.08 -8.26
N ILE A 99 -1.98 -0.08 -9.22
CA ILE A 99 -3.23 0.71 -9.19
C ILE A 99 -4.08 0.31 -7.99
N LYS A 100 -4.24 -1.00 -7.73
CA LYS A 100 -4.98 -1.49 -6.56
C LYS A 100 -4.46 -0.91 -5.25
N ARG A 101 -3.14 -0.89 -5.05
CA ARG A 101 -2.53 -0.30 -3.85
C ARG A 101 -2.77 1.21 -3.74
N ILE A 102 -2.76 1.92 -4.86
CA ILE A 102 -3.06 3.36 -4.88
C ILE A 102 -4.51 3.59 -4.46
N PHE A 103 -5.46 2.83 -5.01
CA PHE A 103 -6.87 2.95 -4.64
C PHE A 103 -7.14 2.54 -3.19
N GLU A 104 -6.48 1.52 -2.67
CA GLU A 104 -6.56 1.15 -1.25
C GLU A 104 -6.22 2.33 -0.32
N ILE A 105 -5.22 3.15 -0.70
CA ILE A 105 -4.87 4.35 0.06
C ILE A 105 -5.87 5.49 -0.21
N MET A 106 -6.26 5.70 -1.45
CA MET A 106 -7.16 6.79 -1.84
C MET A 106 -8.58 6.60 -1.30
N ASP A 107 -9.04 5.36 -1.25
CA ASP A 107 -10.39 5.00 -0.78
C ASP A 107 -10.45 4.83 0.75
N THR A 108 -9.32 5.00 1.45
CA THR A 108 -9.31 4.98 2.91
C THR A 108 -10.05 6.21 3.45
N GLU A 109 -11.21 5.97 4.02
CA GLU A 109 -11.99 7.04 4.65
C GLU A 109 -11.33 7.44 5.99
N PRO A 110 -11.15 8.74 6.26
CA PRO A 110 -10.63 9.18 7.54
C PRO A 110 -11.62 8.86 8.67
N ASP A 111 -11.16 8.24 9.74
CA ASP A 111 -11.98 7.92 10.92
C ASP A 111 -12.56 9.17 11.59
N ILE A 112 -11.88 10.31 11.44
CA ILE A 112 -12.24 11.56 12.07
C ILE A 112 -12.50 12.63 11.02
N VAL A 113 -13.78 12.99 10.90
CA VAL A 113 -14.26 14.02 9.98
C VAL A 113 -15.09 15.06 10.74
N SER A 114 -15.21 16.26 10.17
CA SER A 114 -16.15 17.25 10.66
C SER A 114 -17.58 16.80 10.42
N LYS A 115 -18.49 17.10 11.36
CA LYS A 115 -19.92 16.91 11.15
C LYS A 115 -20.42 17.87 10.07
N THR A 116 -21.50 17.51 9.38
CA THR A 116 -22.10 18.36 8.34
C THR A 116 -22.60 19.68 8.89
N ASP A 117 -23.01 19.70 10.16
CA ASP A 117 -23.52 20.86 10.93
C ASP A 117 -22.45 21.39 11.92
N ALA A 118 -21.19 21.15 11.68
CA ALA A 118 -20.10 21.56 12.55
C ALA A 118 -20.07 23.06 12.75
N LYS A 119 -19.85 23.48 14.00
CA LYS A 119 -19.75 24.89 14.38
C LYS A 119 -18.41 25.48 13.94
N PRO A 120 -18.36 26.68 13.39
CA PRO A 120 -17.10 27.33 13.09
C PRO A 120 -16.33 27.64 14.38
N PHE A 121 -15.05 27.33 14.41
CA PHE A 121 -14.16 27.72 15.49
C PHE A 121 -13.49 29.05 15.13
N LYS A 122 -13.74 30.10 15.90
CA LYS A 122 -13.21 31.45 15.64
C LYS A 122 -11.95 31.75 16.45
N SER A 123 -12.04 31.53 17.74
CA SER A 123 -10.93 31.79 18.68
C SER A 123 -11.15 31.02 19.98
N PHE A 124 -10.08 30.77 20.71
CA PHE A 124 -10.11 30.19 22.04
C PHE A 124 -10.38 31.29 23.06
N GLU A 125 -11.45 31.17 23.86
CA GLU A 125 -11.90 32.25 24.74
C GLU A 125 -11.70 31.96 26.23
N THR A 126 -12.00 30.76 26.72
CA THR A 126 -12.13 30.53 28.16
C THR A 126 -11.29 29.34 28.68
N SER A 127 -11.57 28.13 28.26
CA SER A 127 -10.92 26.93 28.82
C SER A 127 -11.00 25.72 27.91
N ILE A 128 -10.03 24.81 28.08
CA ILE A 128 -10.03 23.45 27.57
C ILE A 128 -10.34 22.51 28.74
N GLU A 129 -11.31 21.62 28.58
CA GLU A 129 -11.67 20.63 29.59
C GLU A 129 -11.60 19.23 28.99
N LEU A 130 -10.76 18.38 29.59
CA LEU A 130 -10.69 16.95 29.27
C LEU A 130 -11.40 16.18 30.37
N LYS A 131 -12.49 15.51 30.01
CA LYS A 131 -13.27 14.63 30.88
C LYS A 131 -13.25 13.22 30.26
N VAL A 132 -12.10 12.59 30.32
CA VAL A 132 -11.83 11.29 29.69
C VAL A 132 -12.10 10.20 30.71
N ARG A 133 -13.19 9.44 30.56
CA ARG A 133 -13.46 8.27 31.40
C ARG A 133 -12.68 7.05 30.92
N ALA A 134 -12.55 6.87 29.63
CA ALA A 134 -11.71 5.84 29.03
C ALA A 134 -11.29 6.23 27.61
N PHE A 135 -10.06 5.91 27.27
CA PHE A 135 -9.54 5.99 25.91
C PHE A 135 -8.64 4.79 25.63
N HIS A 136 -8.84 4.15 24.48
CA HIS A 136 -7.94 3.16 23.92
C HIS A 136 -7.69 3.46 22.43
N TYR A 137 -6.54 3.09 21.93
CA TYR A 137 -6.24 3.15 20.50
C TYR A 137 -7.02 2.06 19.74
N PRO A 138 -7.39 2.28 18.47
CA PRO A 138 -8.19 1.29 17.69
C PRO A 138 -7.58 -0.12 17.65
N GLU A 139 -6.25 -0.22 17.66
CA GLU A 139 -5.53 -1.49 17.58
C GLU A 139 -5.18 -2.10 18.96
N GLN A 140 -5.49 -1.39 20.06
CA GLN A 140 -5.14 -1.80 21.41
C GLN A 140 -6.41 -1.93 22.26
N PRO A 141 -6.78 -3.14 22.72
CA PRO A 141 -7.97 -3.33 23.53
C PRO A 141 -7.81 -2.79 24.96
N GLU A 142 -6.58 -2.60 25.44
CA GLU A 142 -6.30 -2.08 26.77
C GLU A 142 -6.49 -0.57 26.84
N SER A 143 -7.09 -0.11 27.94
CA SER A 143 -7.30 1.33 28.16
C SER A 143 -5.96 2.04 28.36
N THR A 144 -5.71 3.06 27.55
CA THR A 144 -4.50 3.88 27.63
C THR A 144 -4.68 5.03 28.61
N LEU A 145 -5.90 5.56 28.75
CA LEU A 145 -6.26 6.62 29.69
C LEU A 145 -7.55 6.24 30.39
N GLU A 146 -7.58 6.43 31.74
CA GLU A 146 -8.75 6.21 32.56
C GLU A 146 -8.95 7.33 33.55
N ASP A 147 -10.21 7.74 33.72
CA ASP A 147 -10.70 8.71 34.70
C ASP A 147 -9.86 10.01 34.80
N ILE A 148 -9.49 10.58 33.64
CA ILE A 148 -8.77 11.85 33.58
C ILE A 148 -9.76 13.02 33.61
N GLN A 149 -9.52 13.95 34.54
CA GLN A 149 -10.21 15.24 34.59
C GLN A 149 -9.17 16.35 34.65
N LEU A 150 -9.12 17.17 33.62
CA LEU A 150 -8.19 18.28 33.51
C LEU A 150 -8.93 19.49 32.93
N LYS A 151 -8.75 20.63 33.56
CA LYS A 151 -9.26 21.92 33.05
C LYS A 151 -8.10 22.92 32.98
N VAL A 152 -7.91 23.51 31.82
CA VAL A 152 -6.86 24.50 31.54
C VAL A 152 -7.56 25.79 31.10
N LYS A 153 -7.31 26.89 31.80
CA LYS A 153 -7.89 28.21 31.47
C LYS A 153 -7.04 28.92 30.40
N LYS A 154 -7.65 29.87 29.71
CA LYS A 154 -6.94 30.74 28.77
C LYS A 154 -5.76 31.45 29.46
N GLY A 155 -4.60 31.40 28.84
CA GLY A 155 -3.35 31.96 29.36
C GLY A 155 -2.63 31.10 30.41
N GLU A 156 -3.18 29.97 30.80
CA GLU A 156 -2.56 29.04 31.74
C GLU A 156 -1.57 28.11 31.02
N ALA A 157 -0.45 27.84 31.65
CA ALA A 157 0.50 26.84 31.22
C ALA A 157 0.46 25.62 32.15
N VAL A 158 0.27 24.43 31.58
CA VAL A 158 0.18 23.18 32.34
C VAL A 158 1.25 22.22 31.88
N ALA A 159 1.97 21.62 32.83
CA ALA A 159 2.96 20.59 32.57
C ALA A 159 2.40 19.21 32.93
N LEU A 160 2.43 18.29 31.97
CA LEU A 160 2.10 16.89 32.18
C LEU A 160 3.38 16.11 32.54
N VAL A 161 3.47 15.59 33.74
CA VAL A 161 4.62 14.82 34.22
C VAL A 161 4.25 13.38 34.52
N GLY A 162 5.19 12.46 34.31
CA GLY A 162 4.97 11.02 34.51
C GLY A 162 6.02 10.19 33.77
N SER A 163 6.04 8.89 34.03
CA SER A 163 6.92 7.91 33.37
C SER A 163 6.67 7.82 31.85
N SER A 164 7.61 7.23 31.11
CA SER A 164 7.38 6.91 29.71
C SER A 164 6.19 5.94 29.59
N GLY A 165 5.32 6.16 28.61
CA GLY A 165 4.10 5.35 28.46
C GLY A 165 2.90 5.76 29.33
N ALA A 166 3.03 6.77 30.23
CA ALA A 166 1.93 7.20 31.10
C ALA A 166 0.77 7.96 30.37
N GLY A 167 0.73 7.95 29.06
CA GLY A 167 -0.36 8.55 28.28
C GLY A 167 -0.32 10.06 28.09
N LYS A 168 0.80 10.75 28.44
CA LYS A 168 0.93 12.22 28.32
C LYS A 168 0.70 12.72 26.89
N THR A 169 1.37 12.12 25.92
CA THR A 169 1.22 12.45 24.50
C THR A 169 -0.17 12.09 23.99
N THR A 170 -0.72 10.98 24.44
CA THR A 170 -2.08 10.55 24.11
C THR A 170 -3.10 11.59 24.58
N LEU A 171 -2.97 12.07 25.82
CA LEU A 171 -3.86 13.11 26.36
C LEU A 171 -3.76 14.41 25.55
N ALA A 172 -2.56 14.83 25.20
CA ALA A 172 -2.33 16.03 24.39
C ALA A 172 -2.96 15.89 22.99
N ASN A 173 -2.89 14.70 22.38
CA ASN A 173 -3.43 14.41 21.05
C ASN A 173 -4.98 14.39 20.99
N LEU A 174 -5.66 14.29 22.13
CA LEU A 174 -7.12 14.39 22.18
C LEU A 174 -7.61 15.83 21.98
N ILE A 175 -6.80 16.85 22.31
CA ILE A 175 -7.17 18.27 22.16
C ILE A 175 -7.37 18.65 20.69
N PRO A 176 -6.42 18.37 19.75
CA PRO A 176 -6.62 18.61 18.34
C PRO A 176 -7.51 17.58 17.67
N ARG A 177 -8.11 16.69 18.46
CA ARG A 177 -8.98 15.60 17.98
C ARG A 177 -8.27 14.73 16.94
N PHE A 178 -7.03 14.27 17.24
CA PHE A 178 -6.40 13.23 16.43
C PHE A 178 -7.04 11.87 16.69
N PHE A 179 -7.64 11.71 17.84
CA PHE A 179 -8.46 10.56 18.23
C PHE A 179 -9.70 11.05 18.98
N ASP A 180 -10.77 10.32 18.88
CA ASP A 180 -11.97 10.54 19.69
C ASP A 180 -11.90 9.71 20.98
N VAL A 181 -12.30 10.30 22.10
CA VAL A 181 -12.38 9.56 23.36
C VAL A 181 -13.38 8.42 23.26
N THR A 182 -13.05 7.27 23.83
CA THR A 182 -13.94 6.09 23.87
C THR A 182 -15.12 6.33 24.78
N ARG A 183 -14.88 6.91 25.96
CA ARG A 183 -15.92 7.36 26.90
C ARG A 183 -15.52 8.68 27.53
N GLY A 184 -16.44 9.61 27.56
CA GLY A 184 -16.20 10.95 28.05
C GLY A 184 -16.28 12.00 26.95
N GLU A 185 -15.69 13.16 27.20
CA GLU A 185 -15.74 14.30 26.28
C GLU A 185 -14.49 15.17 26.41
N VAL A 186 -14.13 15.87 25.35
CA VAL A 186 -13.15 16.96 25.35
C VAL A 186 -13.90 18.23 24.93
N LEU A 187 -13.83 19.24 25.74
CA LEU A 187 -14.54 20.50 25.52
C LEU A 187 -13.55 21.64 25.33
N ILE A 188 -13.79 22.49 24.37
CA ILE A 188 -13.16 23.80 24.23
C ILE A 188 -14.25 24.86 24.37
N ASP A 189 -14.08 25.77 25.30
CA ASP A 189 -15.07 26.82 25.62
C ASP A 189 -16.50 26.27 25.90
N GLY A 190 -16.55 25.08 26.56
CA GLY A 190 -17.79 24.39 26.89
C GLY A 190 -18.49 23.65 25.75
N ILE A 191 -17.89 23.65 24.54
CA ILE A 191 -18.43 22.94 23.38
C ILE A 191 -17.53 21.72 23.10
N ASN A 192 -18.15 20.57 22.81
CA ASN A 192 -17.41 19.36 22.49
C ASN A 192 -16.58 19.53 21.19
N VAL A 193 -15.34 19.10 21.19
CA VAL A 193 -14.44 19.17 20.00
C VAL A 193 -15.03 18.46 18.78
N LYS A 194 -15.92 17.49 18.99
CA LYS A 194 -16.65 16.79 17.92
C LYS A 194 -17.64 17.65 17.17
N ASP A 195 -18.08 18.76 17.78
CA ASP A 195 -19.08 19.66 17.23
C ASP A 195 -18.47 20.87 16.52
N TYR A 196 -17.17 21.03 16.58
CA TYR A 196 -16.45 22.05 15.84
C TYR A 196 -16.03 21.58 14.43
N ASP A 197 -15.90 22.54 13.51
CA ASP A 197 -15.19 22.31 12.26
C ASP A 197 -13.74 22.00 12.54
N LEU A 198 -13.31 20.83 12.08
CA LEU A 198 -12.01 20.25 12.43
C LEU A 198 -10.85 21.09 11.88
N GLN A 199 -10.99 21.61 10.67
CA GLN A 199 -9.96 22.42 10.03
C GLN A 199 -9.83 23.78 10.70
N ALA A 200 -10.94 24.44 10.97
CA ALA A 200 -10.96 25.73 11.66
C ALA A 200 -10.36 25.61 13.09
N MET A 201 -10.72 24.55 13.84
CA MET A 201 -10.18 24.30 15.17
C MET A 201 -8.68 24.03 15.13
N ARG A 202 -8.21 23.13 14.27
CA ARG A 202 -6.78 22.78 14.16
C ARG A 202 -5.92 23.94 13.67
N SER A 203 -6.45 24.87 12.88
CA SER A 203 -5.72 26.07 12.44
C SER A 203 -5.31 27.00 13.58
N GLN A 204 -5.95 26.88 14.74
CA GLN A 204 -5.65 27.67 15.95
C GLN A 204 -4.77 26.90 16.95
N ILE A 205 -4.35 25.69 16.64
CA ILE A 205 -3.53 24.84 17.50
C ILE A 205 -2.16 24.62 16.84
N ALA A 206 -1.10 24.92 17.57
CA ALA A 206 0.25 24.58 17.18
C ALA A 206 0.78 23.42 18.04
N ILE A 207 1.44 22.47 17.40
CA ILE A 207 2.05 21.31 18.09
C ILE A 207 3.54 21.31 17.77
N VAL A 208 4.36 21.21 18.82
CA VAL A 208 5.80 21.00 18.70
C VAL A 208 6.07 19.54 19.10
N THR A 209 6.52 18.76 18.15
CA THR A 209 6.90 17.36 18.39
C THR A 209 8.34 17.24 18.86
N GLN A 210 8.68 16.12 19.47
CA GLN A 210 10.03 15.85 19.96
C GLN A 210 11.01 15.63 18.79
N ASP A 211 10.51 15.11 17.67
CA ASP A 211 11.27 14.94 16.43
C ASP A 211 10.89 16.09 15.47
N THR A 212 11.78 17.07 15.33
CA THR A 212 11.69 18.20 14.40
C THR A 212 12.73 18.09 13.32
#